data_4b6f2ca39c0106e3fd979d48a4b07441
#
_entry.id   4b6f2ca39c0106e3fd979d48a4b07441
#
_cell.length_a   1.000
_cell.length_b   1.000
_cell.length_c   1.000
_cell.angle_alpha   90.00
_cell.angle_beta   90.00
_cell.angle_gamma   90.00
#
_symmetry.space_group_name_H-M   'P 1'
#
loop_
_entity.id
_entity.type
_entity.pdbx_description
1 polymer ?
#
loop_
_entity_poly.entity_id
_entity_poly.type
_entity_poly.pdbx_seq_one_letter_code
_entity_poly.pdbx_strand_id
1 'polypeptide(L)'
;MPYSRLYLVGDNAPWVLSEEVREIYRLAELLGIQTEIITDPGSVHGQSVFYISRYALMETIERQTDNRLGMAYFHGTPGSGYPEFDRMFGLIGQHHQRIARIQVTYAEMEQLMWSTGIDRNKVFRIPLAVALEAFPMRTSGSRLHARAHLGIPATATVLGSFQKDGNGWEEGLEPKLIKGPDIFLRVLAMVKHRVPNLLVLLTGPSRGFVKHGLDQLGIPYRHVHLEKYRDIAACYHALDLYIVASRQEGGPKAVLEAMASGVPLVTTRVGQAMDLVQHNRNGWMVDPGDVDGLAESVLDALGNPSRCASIVESARITAEQHSYDRQLPLWKEFFHGFVQSRLGERVHS
;
A
#
# COMPACT_ATOMS: atom_id res chain seq x y z
N MET A 1 -27.25 -21.66 -7.19
CA MET A 1 -27.33 -20.66 -8.26
C MET A 1 -25.91 -20.27 -8.68
N PRO A 2 -25.63 -20.08 -9.95
CA PRO A 2 -24.30 -19.65 -10.40
C PRO A 2 -24.00 -18.26 -9.85
N TYR A 3 -22.71 -18.02 -9.51
CA TYR A 3 -22.20 -16.76 -8.98
C TYR A 3 -22.85 -16.28 -7.66
N SER A 4 -23.30 -17.21 -6.83
CA SER A 4 -23.92 -16.90 -5.52
C SER A 4 -22.90 -16.63 -4.41
N ARG A 5 -21.61 -16.94 -4.64
CA ARG A 5 -20.49 -16.73 -3.73
C ARG A 5 -19.35 -15.96 -4.36
N LEU A 6 -18.68 -15.19 -3.53
CA LEU A 6 -17.40 -14.53 -3.85
C LEU A 6 -16.25 -15.31 -3.20
N TYR A 7 -15.29 -15.72 -3.99
CA TYR A 7 -14.04 -16.28 -3.52
C TYR A 7 -12.92 -15.27 -3.69
N LEU A 8 -12.28 -14.89 -2.59
CA LEU A 8 -11.13 -14.01 -2.58
C LEU A 8 -9.86 -14.85 -2.56
N VAL A 9 -9.06 -14.77 -3.62
CA VAL A 9 -7.79 -15.49 -3.72
C VAL A 9 -6.69 -14.62 -3.12
N GLY A 10 -6.24 -14.99 -1.92
CA GLY A 10 -5.12 -14.39 -1.21
C GLY A 10 -3.88 -15.26 -1.25
N ASP A 11 -2.76 -14.74 -0.73
CA ASP A 11 -1.59 -15.52 -0.39
C ASP A 11 -1.55 -15.80 1.12
N ASN A 12 -0.83 -16.85 1.53
CA ASN A 12 -0.69 -17.22 2.95
C ASN A 12 0.33 -16.36 3.70
N ALA A 13 0.86 -15.31 3.07
CA ALA A 13 1.89 -14.50 3.69
C ALA A 13 1.28 -13.46 4.65
N PRO A 14 1.84 -13.25 5.85
CA PRO A 14 1.32 -12.30 6.84
C PRO A 14 1.67 -10.84 6.48
N TRP A 15 1.12 -10.35 5.36
CA TRP A 15 1.45 -9.01 4.85
C TRP A 15 0.25 -8.11 4.58
N VAL A 16 0.61 -6.96 4.00
CA VAL A 16 -0.30 -5.93 3.48
C VAL A 16 -1.43 -6.51 2.61
N LEU A 17 -1.15 -7.48 1.73
CA LEU A 17 -2.17 -8.10 0.89
C LEU A 17 -3.17 -8.94 1.68
N SER A 18 -2.72 -9.62 2.73
CA SER A 18 -3.63 -10.37 3.63
C SER A 18 -4.58 -9.46 4.39
N GLU A 19 -4.14 -8.25 4.77
CA GLU A 19 -5.02 -7.26 5.37
C GLU A 19 -6.04 -6.73 4.34
N GLU A 20 -5.59 -6.48 3.10
CA GLU A 20 -6.49 -6.06 2.02
C GLU A 20 -7.58 -7.10 1.75
N VAL A 21 -7.21 -8.38 1.69
CA VAL A 21 -8.16 -9.50 1.54
C VAL A 21 -9.19 -9.50 2.67
N ARG A 22 -8.77 -9.32 3.93
CA ARG A 22 -9.67 -9.32 5.09
C ARG A 22 -10.63 -8.14 5.07
N GLU A 23 -10.16 -6.97 4.69
CA GLU A 23 -11.02 -5.78 4.61
C GLU A 23 -12.02 -5.89 3.45
N ILE A 24 -11.61 -6.40 2.29
CA ILE A 24 -12.54 -6.67 1.18
C ILE A 24 -13.57 -7.73 1.59
N TYR A 25 -13.15 -8.78 2.31
CA TYR A 25 -14.06 -9.78 2.88
C TYR A 25 -15.10 -9.10 3.80
N ARG A 26 -14.66 -8.27 4.74
CA ARG A 26 -15.55 -7.54 5.66
C ARG A 26 -16.56 -6.66 4.90
N LEU A 27 -16.11 -5.92 3.89
CA LEU A 27 -16.97 -5.06 3.08
C LEU A 27 -17.98 -5.87 2.26
N ALA A 28 -17.57 -7.01 1.71
CA ALA A 28 -18.45 -7.91 0.98
C ALA A 28 -19.56 -8.48 1.89
N GLU A 29 -19.21 -8.90 3.11
CA GLU A 29 -20.19 -9.36 4.12
C GLU A 29 -21.18 -8.24 4.51
N LEU A 30 -20.71 -6.99 4.67
CA LEU A 30 -21.58 -5.83 4.93
C LEU A 30 -22.55 -5.58 3.76
N LEU A 31 -22.18 -5.92 2.55
CA LEU A 31 -23.04 -5.87 1.36
C LEU A 31 -23.95 -7.09 1.21
N GLY A 32 -23.94 -8.03 2.17
CA GLY A 32 -24.73 -9.26 2.12
C GLY A 32 -24.24 -10.28 1.09
N ILE A 33 -22.98 -10.20 0.69
CA ILE A 33 -22.35 -11.12 -0.24
C ILE A 33 -21.74 -12.28 0.56
N GLN A 34 -22.07 -13.49 0.19
CA GLN A 34 -21.48 -14.68 0.79
C GLN A 34 -20.04 -14.85 0.28
N THR A 35 -19.07 -14.70 1.16
CA THR A 35 -17.64 -14.59 0.79
C THR A 35 -16.80 -15.67 1.48
N GLU A 36 -15.77 -16.14 0.80
CA GLU A 36 -14.79 -17.10 1.32
C GLU A 36 -13.37 -16.68 0.87
N ILE A 37 -12.39 -16.81 1.76
CA ILE A 37 -10.98 -16.58 1.44
C ILE A 37 -10.32 -17.92 1.17
N ILE A 38 -9.69 -18.04 0.00
CA ILE A 38 -9.03 -19.26 -0.46
C ILE A 38 -7.62 -18.95 -0.98
N THR A 39 -6.79 -19.98 -1.09
CA THR A 39 -5.44 -19.88 -1.68
C THR A 39 -5.36 -20.58 -3.04
N ASP A 40 -6.18 -21.60 -3.27
CA ASP A 40 -6.27 -22.32 -4.54
C ASP A 40 -7.71 -22.29 -5.08
N PRO A 41 -7.93 -21.63 -6.23
CA PRO A 41 -9.24 -21.58 -6.87
C PRO A 41 -9.57 -22.82 -7.74
N GLY A 42 -8.70 -23.83 -7.80
CA GLY A 42 -8.84 -24.98 -8.69
C GLY A 42 -10.09 -25.84 -8.45
N SER A 43 -10.64 -25.80 -7.25
CA SER A 43 -11.88 -26.53 -6.89
C SER A 43 -13.15 -25.68 -7.01
N VAL A 44 -13.06 -24.41 -7.41
CA VAL A 44 -14.19 -23.49 -7.51
C VAL A 44 -14.80 -23.55 -8.91
N HIS A 45 -16.12 -23.75 -8.99
CA HIS A 45 -16.88 -23.84 -10.26
C HIS A 45 -18.13 -22.98 -10.22
N GLY A 46 -18.41 -22.27 -11.33
CA GLY A 46 -19.62 -21.47 -11.51
C GLY A 46 -19.78 -20.32 -10.51
N GLN A 47 -18.69 -19.81 -9.96
CA GLN A 47 -18.70 -18.76 -8.92
C GLN A 47 -17.90 -17.53 -9.35
N SER A 48 -17.96 -16.49 -8.53
CA SER A 48 -17.15 -15.27 -8.71
C SER A 48 -15.84 -15.40 -7.94
N VAL A 49 -14.72 -15.26 -8.64
CA VAL A 49 -13.37 -15.39 -8.08
C VAL A 49 -12.62 -14.07 -8.28
N PHE A 50 -12.17 -13.47 -7.20
CA PHE A 50 -11.41 -12.22 -7.21
C PHE A 50 -9.98 -12.43 -6.72
N TYR A 51 -9.02 -12.19 -7.59
CA TYR A 51 -7.60 -12.36 -7.33
C TYR A 51 -6.99 -11.05 -6.83
N ILE A 52 -6.59 -11.01 -5.57
CA ILE A 52 -5.88 -9.86 -4.99
C ILE A 52 -4.42 -9.84 -5.45
N SER A 53 -3.82 -11.01 -5.65
CA SER A 53 -2.47 -11.16 -6.18
C SER A 53 -2.51 -11.44 -7.68
N ARG A 54 -1.85 -10.59 -8.47
CA ARG A 54 -1.67 -10.82 -9.91
C ARG A 54 -0.94 -12.12 -10.22
N TYR A 55 -0.02 -12.55 -9.35
CA TYR A 55 0.74 -13.79 -9.56
C TYR A 55 -0.17 -15.02 -9.56
N ALA A 56 -1.10 -15.09 -8.62
CA ALA A 56 -2.08 -16.17 -8.59
C ALA A 56 -2.96 -16.22 -9.85
N LEU A 57 -3.32 -15.04 -10.39
CA LEU A 57 -4.05 -14.99 -11.67
C LEU A 57 -3.17 -15.43 -12.84
N MET A 58 -1.90 -15.01 -12.92
CA MET A 58 -0.97 -15.39 -14.00
C MET A 58 -0.82 -16.91 -14.14
N GLU A 59 -0.89 -17.65 -13.02
CA GLU A 59 -0.77 -19.11 -13.01
C GLU A 59 -2.05 -19.81 -13.43
N THR A 60 -3.18 -19.11 -13.38
CA THR A 60 -4.51 -19.75 -13.56
C THR A 60 -5.31 -19.19 -14.72
N ILE A 61 -4.97 -18.02 -15.26
CA ILE A 61 -5.78 -17.33 -16.29
C ILE A 61 -5.95 -18.13 -17.58
N GLU A 62 -4.99 -18.98 -17.93
CA GLU A 62 -5.05 -19.84 -19.12
C GLU A 62 -5.90 -21.09 -18.91
N ARG A 63 -6.18 -21.48 -17.65
CA ARG A 63 -7.02 -22.64 -17.35
C ARG A 63 -8.45 -22.38 -17.78
N GLN A 64 -9.10 -23.39 -18.35
CA GLN A 64 -10.53 -23.30 -18.64
C GLN A 64 -11.32 -23.32 -17.32
N THR A 65 -12.21 -22.34 -17.17
CA THR A 65 -13.07 -22.22 -15.99
C THR A 65 -14.41 -21.62 -16.39
N ASP A 66 -15.47 -22.02 -15.71
CA ASP A 66 -16.80 -21.44 -15.77
C ASP A 66 -17.00 -20.33 -14.73
N ASN A 67 -15.93 -19.99 -13.99
CA ASN A 67 -15.95 -18.93 -13.00
C ASN A 67 -15.91 -17.54 -13.66
N ARG A 68 -16.52 -16.57 -13.00
CA ARG A 68 -16.42 -15.15 -13.34
C ARG A 68 -15.17 -14.57 -12.67
N LEU A 69 -14.20 -14.11 -13.47
CA LEU A 69 -12.89 -13.69 -12.97
C LEU A 69 -12.84 -12.18 -12.73
N GLY A 70 -12.37 -11.80 -11.57
CA GLY A 70 -11.97 -10.44 -11.21
C GLY A 70 -10.55 -10.41 -10.70
N MET A 71 -9.87 -9.26 -10.79
CA MET A 71 -8.50 -9.12 -10.30
C MET A 71 -8.21 -7.72 -9.80
N ALA A 72 -7.21 -7.61 -8.93
CA ALA A 72 -6.55 -6.36 -8.59
C ALA A 72 -5.27 -6.19 -9.42
N TYR A 73 -5.08 -5.00 -10.00
CA TYR A 73 -3.84 -4.61 -10.67
C TYR A 73 -3.32 -3.32 -10.06
N PHE A 74 -2.42 -3.43 -9.10
CA PHE A 74 -2.00 -2.28 -8.31
C PHE A 74 -0.84 -1.52 -8.93
N HIS A 75 0.14 -2.21 -9.54
CA HIS A 75 1.33 -1.59 -10.11
C HIS A 75 1.95 -2.46 -11.20
N GLY A 76 2.79 -1.84 -12.00
CA GLY A 76 3.55 -2.47 -13.08
C GLY A 76 3.24 -1.82 -14.40
N THR A 77 4.16 -0.99 -14.87
CA THR A 77 4.08 -0.36 -16.19
C THR A 77 4.89 -1.20 -17.16
N PRO A 78 4.32 -1.61 -18.32
CA PRO A 78 5.08 -2.29 -19.36
C PRO A 78 6.24 -1.41 -19.84
N GLY A 79 7.36 -2.05 -20.21
CA GLY A 79 8.58 -1.35 -20.64
C GLY A 79 9.39 -0.70 -19.50
N SER A 80 9.03 -0.93 -18.24
CA SER A 80 9.75 -0.38 -17.07
C SER A 80 10.99 -1.18 -16.66
N GLY A 81 11.38 -2.21 -17.44
CA GLY A 81 12.54 -3.06 -17.15
C GLY A 81 12.25 -4.25 -16.22
N TYR A 82 11.00 -4.51 -15.91
CA TYR A 82 10.54 -5.64 -15.11
C TYR A 82 9.70 -6.60 -15.97
N PRO A 83 10.28 -7.72 -16.46
CA PRO A 83 9.61 -8.62 -17.41
C PRO A 83 8.25 -9.16 -16.95
N GLU A 84 8.05 -9.30 -15.63
CA GLU A 84 6.78 -9.74 -15.08
C GLU A 84 5.64 -8.74 -15.33
N PHE A 85 5.94 -7.46 -15.49
CA PHE A 85 4.93 -6.45 -15.81
C PHE A 85 4.50 -6.54 -17.26
N ASP A 86 5.46 -6.71 -18.17
CA ASP A 86 5.20 -6.92 -19.61
C ASP A 86 4.37 -8.19 -19.82
N ARG A 87 4.74 -9.29 -19.15
CA ARG A 87 4.01 -10.56 -19.22
C ARG A 87 2.57 -10.39 -18.72
N MET A 88 2.37 -9.78 -17.54
CA MET A 88 1.03 -9.62 -16.98
C MET A 88 0.16 -8.73 -17.85
N PHE A 89 0.71 -7.64 -18.35
CA PHE A 89 0.00 -6.73 -19.26
C PHE A 89 -0.42 -7.43 -20.55
N GLY A 90 0.48 -8.24 -21.15
CA GLY A 90 0.17 -9.09 -22.30
C GLY A 90 -0.94 -10.10 -22.03
N LEU A 91 -0.92 -10.78 -20.87
CA LEU A 91 -1.96 -11.71 -20.46
C LEU A 91 -3.33 -11.03 -20.29
N ILE A 92 -3.36 -9.82 -19.70
CA ILE A 92 -4.62 -9.06 -19.61
C ILE A 92 -5.15 -8.75 -21.01
N GLY A 93 -4.30 -8.28 -21.93
CA GLY A 93 -4.69 -7.99 -23.31
C GLY A 93 -5.21 -9.24 -24.07
N GLN A 94 -4.58 -10.39 -23.88
CA GLN A 94 -5.00 -11.65 -24.50
C GLN A 94 -6.32 -12.19 -23.91
N HIS A 95 -6.57 -12.00 -22.62
CA HIS A 95 -7.68 -12.60 -21.89
C HIS A 95 -8.72 -11.58 -21.40
N HIS A 96 -8.70 -10.32 -21.89
CA HIS A 96 -9.59 -9.23 -21.43
C HIS A 96 -11.08 -9.57 -21.51
N GLN A 97 -11.49 -10.45 -22.45
CA GLN A 97 -12.89 -10.87 -22.55
C GLN A 97 -13.32 -11.73 -21.37
N ARG A 98 -12.42 -12.57 -20.84
CA ARG A 98 -12.67 -13.48 -19.71
C ARG A 98 -12.64 -12.74 -18.36
N ILE A 99 -11.96 -11.60 -18.28
CA ILE A 99 -11.89 -10.79 -17.06
C ILE A 99 -13.16 -9.95 -16.98
N ALA A 100 -13.92 -10.12 -15.92
CA ALA A 100 -15.16 -9.42 -15.68
C ALA A 100 -14.96 -8.11 -14.91
N ARG A 101 -13.95 -8.03 -14.02
CA ARG A 101 -13.66 -6.87 -13.17
C ARG A 101 -12.15 -6.72 -12.94
N ILE A 102 -11.65 -5.47 -13.05
CA ILE A 102 -10.29 -5.11 -12.62
C ILE A 102 -10.39 -3.95 -11.63
N GLN A 103 -9.82 -4.14 -10.44
CA GLN A 103 -9.55 -3.05 -9.50
C GLN A 103 -8.20 -2.42 -9.85
N VAL A 104 -8.16 -1.11 -9.94
CA VAL A 104 -6.92 -0.31 -10.00
C VAL A 104 -6.94 0.75 -8.91
N THR A 105 -5.77 1.28 -8.54
CA THR A 105 -5.66 2.14 -7.36
C THR A 105 -5.55 3.63 -7.66
N TYR A 106 -5.17 4.00 -8.90
CA TYR A 106 -4.96 5.40 -9.29
C TYR A 106 -5.23 5.64 -10.78
N ALA A 107 -5.36 6.91 -11.18
CA ALA A 107 -5.85 7.32 -12.48
C ALA A 107 -4.98 6.83 -13.66
N GLU A 108 -3.65 6.91 -13.55
CA GLU A 108 -2.77 6.44 -14.63
C GLU A 108 -2.89 4.93 -14.87
N MET A 109 -3.04 4.14 -13.79
CA MET A 109 -3.24 2.69 -13.90
C MET A 109 -4.57 2.35 -14.57
N GLU A 110 -5.61 3.12 -14.32
CA GLU A 110 -6.89 3.00 -15.00
C GLU A 110 -6.75 3.18 -16.51
N GLN A 111 -6.05 4.25 -16.94
CA GLN A 111 -5.77 4.51 -18.36
C GLN A 111 -4.92 3.41 -18.99
N LEU A 112 -3.92 2.90 -18.23
CA LEU A 112 -3.08 1.80 -18.66
C LEU A 112 -3.90 0.52 -18.89
N MET A 113 -4.86 0.20 -18.02
CA MET A 113 -5.73 -0.95 -18.22
C MET A 113 -6.60 -0.79 -19.47
N TRP A 114 -7.13 0.38 -19.74
CA TRP A 114 -7.92 0.63 -20.96
C TRP A 114 -7.10 0.41 -22.24
N SER A 115 -5.79 0.66 -22.22
CA SER A 115 -4.93 0.42 -23.39
C SER A 115 -4.71 -1.06 -23.72
N THR A 116 -5.08 -1.99 -22.82
CA THR A 116 -5.07 -3.44 -23.10
C THR A 116 -6.23 -3.89 -24.02
N GLY A 117 -7.18 -3.01 -24.31
CA GLY A 117 -8.40 -3.35 -25.06
C GLY A 117 -9.54 -3.85 -24.17
N ILE A 118 -9.37 -3.89 -22.84
CA ILE A 118 -10.47 -4.26 -21.93
C ILE A 118 -11.58 -3.21 -21.97
N ASP A 119 -12.84 -3.66 -21.88
CA ASP A 119 -13.99 -2.76 -21.75
C ASP A 119 -13.84 -1.86 -20.51
N ARG A 120 -13.97 -0.54 -20.70
CA ARG A 120 -13.84 0.46 -19.64
C ARG A 120 -14.76 0.21 -18.46
N ASN A 121 -15.96 -0.33 -18.69
CA ASN A 121 -16.94 -0.67 -17.65
C ASN A 121 -16.49 -1.84 -16.75
N LYS A 122 -15.41 -2.54 -17.10
CA LYS A 122 -14.82 -3.60 -16.30
C LYS A 122 -13.68 -3.11 -15.39
N VAL A 123 -13.22 -1.87 -15.55
CA VAL A 123 -12.11 -1.28 -14.79
C VAL A 123 -12.67 -0.32 -13.75
N PHE A 124 -12.37 -0.58 -12.49
CA PHE A 124 -12.86 0.18 -11.33
C PHE A 124 -11.69 0.79 -10.58
N ARG A 125 -11.69 2.10 -10.45
CA ARG A 125 -10.69 2.79 -9.62
C ARG A 125 -11.14 2.80 -8.17
N ILE A 126 -10.58 1.86 -7.41
CA ILE A 126 -10.76 1.72 -5.97
C ILE A 126 -9.37 1.79 -5.33
N PRO A 127 -8.96 2.95 -4.78
CA PRO A 127 -7.67 3.11 -4.10
C PRO A 127 -7.52 2.12 -2.94
N LEU A 128 -6.29 1.80 -2.55
CA LEU A 128 -6.08 1.13 -1.26
C LEU A 128 -6.51 2.06 -0.14
N ALA A 129 -7.12 1.50 0.89
CA ALA A 129 -7.66 2.24 2.01
C ALA A 129 -6.88 2.01 3.31
N VAL A 130 -7.25 2.73 4.36
CA VAL A 130 -6.69 2.57 5.71
C VAL A 130 -7.80 2.21 6.70
N ALA A 131 -7.50 1.29 7.61
CA ALA A 131 -8.35 0.95 8.75
C ALA A 131 -8.08 1.97 9.88
N LEU A 132 -8.91 3.02 9.97
CA LEU A 132 -8.68 4.14 10.89
C LEU A 132 -8.61 3.72 12.36
N GLU A 133 -9.36 2.68 12.74
CA GLU A 133 -9.34 2.13 14.08
C GLU A 133 -8.02 1.47 14.45
N ALA A 134 -7.28 0.97 13.44
CA ALA A 134 -5.95 0.40 13.64
C ALA A 134 -4.85 1.47 13.65
N PHE A 135 -5.09 2.64 13.04
CA PHE A 135 -4.14 3.74 12.92
C PHE A 135 -4.69 5.03 13.57
N PRO A 136 -4.86 5.05 14.90
CA PRO A 136 -5.33 6.25 15.60
C PRO A 136 -4.32 7.38 15.52
N MET A 137 -4.81 8.61 15.57
CA MET A 137 -3.96 9.80 15.69
C MET A 137 -3.01 9.66 16.89
N ARG A 138 -1.72 9.89 16.67
CA ARG A 138 -0.75 9.84 17.76
C ARG A 138 -0.95 11.02 18.73
N THR A 139 -0.69 10.76 19.99
CA THR A 139 -0.63 11.76 21.07
C THR A 139 0.79 11.84 21.63
N SER A 140 1.08 12.85 22.42
CA SER A 140 2.36 12.91 23.14
C SER A 140 2.57 11.68 24.03
N GLY A 141 1.51 11.18 24.67
CA GLY A 141 1.55 9.97 25.49
C GLY A 141 1.84 8.71 24.68
N SER A 142 1.12 8.49 23.56
CA SER A 142 1.35 7.32 22.72
C SER A 142 2.73 7.34 22.06
N ARG A 143 3.25 8.52 21.71
CA ARG A 143 4.61 8.69 21.19
C ARG A 143 5.68 8.29 22.22
N LEU A 144 5.56 8.78 23.44
CA LEU A 144 6.50 8.43 24.53
C LEU A 144 6.44 6.93 24.84
N HIS A 145 5.25 6.37 24.94
CA HIS A 145 5.06 4.94 25.18
C HIS A 145 5.69 4.09 24.06
N ALA A 146 5.42 4.40 22.79
CA ALA A 146 5.99 3.69 21.65
C ALA A 146 7.52 3.73 21.64
N ARG A 147 8.11 4.91 21.89
CA ARG A 147 9.57 5.07 21.98
C ARG A 147 10.18 4.28 23.12
N ALA A 148 9.58 4.31 24.31
CA ALA A 148 10.04 3.54 25.45
C ALA A 148 10.02 2.03 25.16
N HIS A 149 8.92 1.54 24.56
CA HIS A 149 8.77 0.14 24.18
C HIS A 149 9.83 -0.30 23.15
N LEU A 150 10.14 0.57 22.19
CA LEU A 150 11.11 0.29 21.12
C LEU A 150 12.57 0.61 21.52
N GLY A 151 12.82 1.05 22.76
CA GLY A 151 14.15 1.43 23.23
C GLY A 151 14.73 2.63 22.47
N ILE A 152 13.87 3.57 22.05
CA ILE A 152 14.24 4.78 21.31
C ILE A 152 14.34 5.95 22.30
N PRO A 153 15.47 6.68 22.35
CA PRO A 153 15.61 7.85 23.22
C PRO A 153 14.53 8.91 22.94
N ALA A 154 13.98 9.52 23.98
CA ALA A 154 12.95 10.57 23.84
C ALA A 154 13.45 11.76 23.03
N THR A 155 14.77 12.06 23.08
CA THR A 155 15.43 13.16 22.38
C THR A 155 15.83 12.84 20.93
N ALA A 156 15.65 11.60 20.47
CA ALA A 156 15.99 11.20 19.10
C ALA A 156 15.02 11.86 18.09
N THR A 157 15.55 12.28 16.94
CA THR A 157 14.77 12.57 15.75
C THR A 157 14.65 11.28 14.95
N VAL A 158 13.42 10.73 14.84
CA VAL A 158 13.17 9.39 14.31
C VAL A 158 12.56 9.46 12.93
N LEU A 159 13.33 9.02 11.93
CA LEU A 159 12.84 8.86 10.56
C LEU A 159 12.44 7.40 10.29
N GLY A 160 11.27 7.18 9.71
CA GLY A 160 10.75 5.85 9.41
C GLY A 160 10.78 5.50 7.94
N SER A 161 11.13 4.23 7.62
CA SER A 161 10.89 3.61 6.33
C SER A 161 10.55 2.14 6.57
N PHE A 162 9.29 1.78 6.33
CA PHE A 162 8.75 0.44 6.63
C PHE A 162 8.61 -0.42 5.37
N GLN A 163 9.13 0.06 4.26
CA GLN A 163 9.11 -0.64 2.99
C GLN A 163 10.23 -1.70 2.95
N LYS A 164 9.90 -2.87 2.42
CA LYS A 164 10.88 -3.91 2.12
C LYS A 164 11.88 -3.41 1.08
N ASP A 165 13.16 -3.47 1.38
CA ASP A 165 14.22 -2.93 0.53
C ASP A 165 15.05 -4.00 -0.23
N GLY A 166 14.88 -5.28 0.09
CA GLY A 166 15.54 -6.41 -0.55
C GLY A 166 14.61 -7.33 -1.32
N ASN A 167 15.17 -8.20 -2.14
CA ASN A 167 14.48 -9.28 -2.80
C ASN A 167 14.32 -10.48 -1.85
N GLY A 168 13.26 -11.29 -2.02
CA GLY A 168 13.01 -12.45 -1.14
C GLY A 168 12.64 -12.06 0.30
N TRP A 169 12.92 -12.92 1.27
CA TRP A 169 12.55 -12.78 2.69
C TRP A 169 13.77 -12.66 3.60
N GLU A 170 14.95 -12.94 3.07
CA GLU A 170 16.21 -12.96 3.78
C GLU A 170 16.87 -11.57 3.83
N GLU A 171 17.81 -11.40 4.76
CA GLU A 171 18.58 -10.18 4.97
C GLU A 171 19.72 -10.02 3.93
N GLY A 172 19.39 -10.13 2.64
CA GLY A 172 20.36 -9.96 1.56
C GLY A 172 20.77 -8.50 1.33
N LEU A 173 21.91 -8.31 0.66
CA LEU A 173 22.42 -6.99 0.30
C LEU A 173 22.00 -6.54 -1.11
N GLU A 174 21.24 -7.35 -1.83
CA GLU A 174 20.73 -6.99 -3.15
C GLU A 174 19.51 -6.07 -3.01
N PRO A 175 19.60 -4.81 -3.49
CA PRO A 175 18.52 -3.84 -3.29
C PRO A 175 17.35 -4.12 -4.24
N LYS A 176 16.15 -3.96 -3.74
CA LYS A 176 14.94 -3.86 -4.56
C LYS A 176 14.78 -2.42 -5.05
N LEU A 177 15.49 -2.06 -6.12
CA LEU A 177 15.62 -0.67 -6.61
C LEU A 177 14.28 0.03 -6.87
N ILE A 178 13.23 -0.71 -7.23
CA ILE A 178 11.87 -0.17 -7.40
C ILE A 178 11.35 0.51 -6.12
N LYS A 179 11.83 0.07 -4.93
CA LYS A 179 11.47 0.64 -3.63
C LYS A 179 12.39 1.79 -3.18
N GLY A 180 13.45 2.10 -3.95
CA GLY A 180 14.35 3.22 -3.71
C GLY A 180 15.19 3.17 -2.44
N PRO A 181 15.69 2.00 -1.99
CA PRO A 181 16.52 1.93 -0.79
C PRO A 181 17.83 2.70 -0.91
N ASP A 182 18.39 2.77 -2.10
CA ASP A 182 19.57 3.57 -2.45
C ASP A 182 19.28 5.07 -2.40
N ILE A 183 18.10 5.51 -2.86
CA ILE A 183 17.63 6.90 -2.75
C ILE A 183 17.47 7.26 -1.28
N PHE A 184 16.82 6.40 -0.49
CA PHE A 184 16.63 6.61 0.94
C PHE A 184 17.96 6.83 1.67
N LEU A 185 18.97 5.98 1.42
CA LEU A 185 20.31 6.13 2.02
C LEU A 185 21.00 7.42 1.60
N ARG A 186 20.89 7.83 0.33
CA ARG A 186 21.44 9.11 -0.16
C ARG A 186 20.79 10.30 0.53
N VAL A 187 19.47 10.30 0.68
CA VAL A 187 18.74 11.33 1.45
C VAL A 187 19.26 11.41 2.88
N LEU A 188 19.38 10.27 3.56
CA LEU A 188 19.89 10.21 4.92
C LEU A 188 21.33 10.73 5.04
N ALA A 189 22.21 10.43 4.08
CA ALA A 189 23.57 10.95 4.02
C ALA A 189 23.60 12.48 3.94
N MET A 190 22.65 13.09 3.20
CA MET A 190 22.55 14.55 3.06
C MET A 190 22.01 15.23 4.34
N VAL A 191 21.03 14.62 5.00
CA VAL A 191 20.37 15.27 6.15
C VAL A 191 21.05 15.00 7.48
N LYS A 192 21.87 13.94 7.61
CA LYS A 192 22.45 13.49 8.90
C LYS A 192 23.20 14.56 9.69
N HIS A 193 23.87 15.49 9.00
CA HIS A 193 24.64 16.56 9.66
C HIS A 193 23.77 17.76 10.08
N ARG A 194 22.52 17.81 9.62
CA ARG A 194 21.55 18.88 9.91
C ARG A 194 20.45 18.44 10.85
N VAL A 195 20.30 17.12 11.06
CA VAL A 195 19.28 16.52 11.93
C VAL A 195 19.97 15.96 13.17
N PRO A 196 19.85 16.64 14.32
CA PRO A 196 20.49 16.21 15.56
C PRO A 196 19.84 14.90 16.06
N ASN A 197 20.66 14.04 16.67
CA ASN A 197 20.22 12.76 17.25
C ASN A 197 19.38 11.91 16.29
N LEU A 198 19.75 11.92 15.00
CA LEU A 198 19.06 11.15 13.97
C LEU A 198 19.09 9.65 14.29
N LEU A 199 17.93 9.03 14.25
CA LEU A 199 17.75 7.58 14.37
C LEU A 199 16.77 7.11 13.28
N VAL A 200 17.04 5.97 12.67
CA VAL A 200 16.15 5.37 11.66
C VAL A 200 15.39 4.20 12.27
N LEU A 201 14.08 4.19 12.10
CA LEU A 201 13.22 3.07 12.46
C LEU A 201 12.82 2.29 11.21
N LEU A 202 13.13 0.99 11.21
CA LEU A 202 12.85 0.05 10.14
C LEU A 202 11.90 -1.03 10.64
N THR A 203 11.02 -1.53 9.76
CA THR A 203 10.21 -2.72 10.03
C THR A 203 10.28 -3.69 8.85
N GLY A 204 9.77 -4.91 9.07
CA GLY A 204 9.60 -5.92 8.04
C GLY A 204 10.85 -6.70 7.69
N PRO A 205 10.74 -7.70 6.80
CA PRO A 205 11.85 -8.54 6.37
C PRO A 205 12.72 -7.86 5.31
N SER A 206 13.86 -8.46 5.01
CA SER A 206 14.75 -8.08 3.89
C SER A 206 15.22 -6.63 3.96
N ARG A 207 15.80 -6.24 5.10
CA ARG A 207 16.32 -4.88 5.36
C ARG A 207 17.85 -4.80 5.35
N GLY A 208 18.53 -5.86 4.87
CA GLY A 208 19.98 -5.98 4.91
C GLY A 208 20.71 -4.86 4.16
N PHE A 209 20.23 -4.48 2.98
CA PHE A 209 20.83 -3.40 2.20
C PHE A 209 20.80 -2.05 2.94
N VAL A 210 19.64 -1.65 3.47
CA VAL A 210 19.52 -0.37 4.19
C VAL A 210 20.30 -0.41 5.50
N LYS A 211 20.24 -1.52 6.26
CA LYS A 211 21.02 -1.66 7.51
C LYS A 211 22.51 -1.51 7.25
N HIS A 212 23.05 -2.21 6.25
CA HIS A 212 24.45 -2.07 5.86
C HIS A 212 24.83 -0.63 5.48
N GLY A 213 23.98 0.04 4.70
CA GLY A 213 24.20 1.45 4.34
C GLY A 213 24.16 2.38 5.56
N LEU A 214 23.27 2.15 6.51
CA LEU A 214 23.19 2.92 7.76
C LEU A 214 24.43 2.72 8.63
N ASP A 215 24.97 1.50 8.72
CA ASP A 215 26.22 1.20 9.41
C ASP A 215 27.39 1.97 8.77
N GLN A 216 27.50 1.98 7.44
CA GLN A 216 28.50 2.75 6.69
C GLN A 216 28.38 4.27 6.92
N LEU A 217 27.15 4.77 7.02
CA LEU A 217 26.88 6.18 7.29
C LEU A 217 27.06 6.55 8.78
N GLY A 218 27.20 5.58 9.69
CA GLY A 218 27.25 5.82 11.12
C GLY A 218 25.91 6.34 11.68
N ILE A 219 24.79 5.98 11.07
CA ILE A 219 23.46 6.40 11.50
C ILE A 219 22.85 5.27 12.35
N PRO A 220 22.51 5.52 13.63
CA PRO A 220 21.87 4.52 14.47
C PRO A 220 20.48 4.18 13.96
N TYR A 221 20.09 2.91 14.11
CA TYR A 221 18.77 2.44 13.71
C TYR A 221 18.18 1.44 14.72
N ARG A 222 16.86 1.26 14.62
CA ARG A 222 16.12 0.16 15.23
C ARG A 222 15.40 -0.60 14.12
N HIS A 223 15.50 -1.93 14.14
CA HIS A 223 14.78 -2.81 13.24
C HIS A 223 13.81 -3.67 14.04
N VAL A 224 12.52 -3.64 13.68
CA VAL A 224 11.44 -4.32 14.40
C VAL A 224 10.80 -5.35 13.47
N HIS A 225 10.76 -6.58 13.90
CA HIS A 225 9.96 -7.63 13.27
C HIS A 225 8.58 -7.64 13.91
N LEU A 226 7.55 -7.54 13.10
CA LEU A 226 6.16 -7.50 13.54
C LEU A 226 5.52 -8.88 13.33
N GLU A 227 4.88 -9.42 14.36
CA GLU A 227 4.10 -10.66 14.27
C GLU A 227 2.76 -10.42 13.56
N LYS A 228 2.14 -9.27 13.81
CA LYS A 228 0.88 -8.87 13.21
C LYS A 228 1.05 -7.55 12.48
N TYR A 229 0.45 -7.45 11.30
CA TYR A 229 0.52 -6.23 10.51
C TYR A 229 0.08 -4.96 11.27
N ARG A 230 -1.01 -5.05 12.03
CA ARG A 230 -1.57 -3.89 12.77
C ARG A 230 -0.67 -3.37 13.88
N ASP A 231 0.31 -4.14 14.34
CA ASP A 231 1.30 -3.69 15.34
C ASP A 231 2.22 -2.58 14.79
N ILE A 232 2.26 -2.41 13.48
CA ILE A 232 3.00 -1.32 12.80
C ILE A 232 2.52 0.07 13.24
N ALA A 233 1.27 0.21 13.70
CA ALA A 233 0.73 1.49 14.17
C ALA A 233 1.55 2.07 15.33
N ALA A 234 2.05 1.22 16.25
CA ALA A 234 2.95 1.65 17.31
C ALA A 234 4.28 2.18 16.77
N CYS A 235 4.79 1.59 15.68
CA CYS A 235 5.99 2.08 15.02
C CYS A 235 5.77 3.48 14.41
N TYR A 236 4.62 3.75 13.80
CA TYR A 236 4.28 5.09 13.32
C TYR A 236 4.26 6.11 14.48
N HIS A 237 3.69 5.76 15.62
CA HIS A 237 3.65 6.69 16.77
C HIS A 237 5.04 7.09 17.27
N ALA A 238 6.08 6.29 17.06
CA ALA A 238 7.45 6.62 17.48
C ALA A 238 8.15 7.64 16.56
N LEU A 239 7.64 7.85 15.34
CA LEU A 239 8.30 8.65 14.30
C LEU A 239 8.14 10.16 14.51
N ASP A 240 9.07 10.91 13.96
CA ASP A 240 8.94 12.35 13.67
C ASP A 240 8.57 12.59 12.21
N LEU A 241 9.01 11.69 11.30
CA LEU A 241 8.72 11.75 9.87
C LEU A 241 8.76 10.37 9.24
N TYR A 242 7.88 10.11 8.28
CA TYR A 242 7.90 8.92 7.45
C TYR A 242 8.34 9.25 6.02
N ILE A 243 9.18 8.39 5.41
CA ILE A 243 9.74 8.61 4.08
C ILE A 243 9.38 7.45 3.15
N VAL A 244 8.82 7.77 1.97
CA VAL A 244 8.64 6.87 0.83
C VAL A 244 9.56 7.34 -0.29
N ALA A 245 10.60 6.58 -0.60
CA ALA A 245 11.60 6.92 -1.62
C ALA A 245 11.48 6.07 -2.90
N SER A 246 10.33 5.42 -3.11
CA SER A 246 10.12 4.46 -4.20
C SER A 246 10.22 5.10 -5.58
N ARG A 247 10.68 4.30 -6.55
CA ARG A 247 10.62 4.65 -7.99
C ARG A 247 9.29 4.29 -8.61
N GLN A 248 8.66 3.22 -8.11
CA GLN A 248 7.35 2.77 -8.59
C GLN A 248 6.57 2.08 -7.47
N GLU A 249 5.28 2.38 -7.38
CA GLU A 249 4.32 1.77 -6.44
C GLU A 249 2.95 1.68 -7.10
N GLY A 250 2.07 0.84 -6.57
CA GLY A 250 0.65 0.85 -6.93
C GLY A 250 -0.17 1.68 -5.98
N GLY A 251 -0.05 1.33 -4.72
CA GLY A 251 -0.69 2.06 -3.63
C GLY A 251 0.16 1.86 -2.39
N PRO A 252 1.11 2.76 -2.11
CA PRO A 252 1.89 2.64 -0.89
C PRO A 252 0.95 2.90 0.31
N LYS A 253 0.45 1.82 0.93
CA LYS A 253 -0.45 1.91 2.12
C LYS A 253 0.17 2.77 3.22
N ALA A 254 1.50 2.74 3.31
CA ALA A 254 2.26 3.58 4.22
C ALA A 254 1.96 5.08 4.11
N VAL A 255 1.52 5.57 2.96
CA VAL A 255 1.07 6.96 2.78
C VAL A 255 -0.16 7.24 3.66
N LEU A 256 -1.22 6.44 3.50
CA LEU A 256 -2.44 6.62 4.29
C LEU A 256 -2.25 6.24 5.77
N GLU A 257 -1.40 5.28 6.07
CA GLU A 257 -1.08 4.86 7.44
C GLU A 257 -0.33 5.97 8.20
N ALA A 258 0.66 6.61 7.58
CA ALA A 258 1.35 7.77 8.14
C ALA A 258 0.38 8.93 8.35
N MET A 259 -0.45 9.25 7.35
CA MET A 259 -1.47 10.30 7.41
C MET A 259 -2.50 10.02 8.52
N ALA A 260 -2.98 8.79 8.64
CA ALA A 260 -3.94 8.37 9.67
C ALA A 260 -3.31 8.46 11.07
N SER A 261 -2.07 8.05 11.22
CA SER A 261 -1.34 8.09 12.49
C SER A 261 -0.89 9.49 12.91
N GLY A 262 -1.11 10.52 12.08
CA GLY A 262 -0.65 11.88 12.37
C GLY A 262 0.87 12.03 12.28
N VAL A 263 1.51 11.29 11.38
CA VAL A 263 2.95 11.36 11.11
C VAL A 263 3.19 12.15 9.84
N PRO A 264 4.05 13.18 9.87
CA PRO A 264 4.44 13.90 8.67
C PRO A 264 4.99 12.95 7.61
N LEU A 265 4.65 13.18 6.35
CA LEU A 265 4.98 12.31 5.23
C LEU A 265 5.78 13.06 4.16
N VAL A 266 6.94 12.52 3.81
CA VAL A 266 7.67 12.86 2.58
C VAL A 266 7.63 11.66 1.64
N THR A 267 7.16 11.85 0.41
CA THR A 267 6.98 10.76 -0.56
C THR A 267 7.43 11.14 -1.94
N THR A 268 7.82 10.17 -2.73
CA THR A 268 7.92 10.31 -4.17
C THR A 268 6.54 10.24 -4.84
N ARG A 269 6.43 10.81 -6.03
CA ARG A 269 5.22 10.82 -6.89
C ARG A 269 5.02 9.44 -7.52
N VAL A 270 4.44 8.51 -6.77
CA VAL A 270 4.28 7.11 -7.17
C VAL A 270 2.91 6.54 -6.81
N GLY A 271 2.32 5.80 -7.73
CA GLY A 271 1.06 5.11 -7.52
C GLY A 271 -0.04 6.05 -7.01
N GLN A 272 -0.90 5.55 -6.11
CA GLN A 272 -1.98 6.39 -5.57
C GLN A 272 -1.51 7.61 -4.74
N ALA A 273 -0.22 7.72 -4.38
CA ALA A 273 0.29 8.95 -3.77
C ALA A 273 0.08 10.17 -4.69
N MET A 274 0.09 9.96 -6.02
CA MET A 274 -0.17 11.02 -7.00
C MET A 274 -1.57 11.61 -6.89
N ASP A 275 -2.56 10.78 -6.55
CA ASP A 275 -3.94 11.21 -6.39
C ASP A 275 -4.23 11.73 -4.97
N LEU A 276 -3.49 11.26 -3.96
CA LEU A 276 -3.74 11.53 -2.54
C LEU A 276 -2.96 12.72 -2.00
N VAL A 277 -1.68 12.86 -2.40
CA VAL A 277 -0.77 13.83 -1.80
C VAL A 277 -0.74 15.13 -2.59
N GLN A 278 -1.10 16.21 -1.91
CA GLN A 278 -0.96 17.58 -2.39
C GLN A 278 0.27 18.19 -1.71
N HIS A 279 1.34 18.41 -2.50
CA HIS A 279 2.60 18.93 -1.99
C HIS A 279 2.40 20.20 -1.16
N ASN A 280 3.01 20.25 0.02
CA ASN A 280 2.92 21.35 0.98
C ASN A 280 1.54 21.59 1.61
N ARG A 281 0.55 20.72 1.36
CA ARG A 281 -0.79 20.83 1.92
C ARG A 281 -1.13 19.69 2.88
N ASN A 282 -0.89 18.43 2.48
CA ASN A 282 -1.13 17.24 3.29
C ASN A 282 0.07 16.28 3.33
N GLY A 283 1.22 16.71 2.81
CA GLY A 283 2.48 16.01 2.77
C GLY A 283 3.46 16.72 1.84
N TRP A 284 4.67 16.19 1.76
CA TRP A 284 5.68 16.64 0.80
C TRP A 284 5.83 15.57 -0.27
N MET A 285 5.77 15.98 -1.53
CA MET A 285 5.87 15.06 -2.67
C MET A 285 6.82 15.62 -3.71
N VAL A 286 7.78 14.79 -4.15
CA VAL A 286 8.77 15.09 -5.19
C VAL A 286 8.78 14.01 -6.25
N ASP A 287 9.47 14.22 -7.36
CA ASP A 287 9.54 13.20 -8.40
C ASP A 287 10.44 12.01 -8.03
N PRO A 288 10.17 10.81 -8.56
CA PRO A 288 11.01 9.64 -8.31
C PRO A 288 12.47 9.89 -8.71
N GLY A 289 13.40 9.60 -7.80
CA GLY A 289 14.83 9.80 -8.03
C GLY A 289 15.36 11.18 -7.63
N ASP A 290 14.50 12.12 -7.31
CA ASP A 290 14.88 13.46 -6.83
C ASP A 290 15.34 13.38 -5.36
N VAL A 291 16.63 13.11 -5.19
CA VAL A 291 17.26 12.98 -3.85
C VAL A 291 17.35 14.33 -3.14
N ASP A 292 17.66 15.39 -3.89
CA ASP A 292 17.81 16.73 -3.34
C ASP A 292 16.46 17.25 -2.85
N GLY A 293 15.41 17.15 -3.65
CA GLY A 293 14.05 17.52 -3.27
C GLY A 293 13.51 16.71 -2.09
N LEU A 294 13.82 15.39 -2.00
CA LEU A 294 13.50 14.59 -0.82
C LEU A 294 14.22 15.11 0.42
N ALA A 295 15.52 15.38 0.33
CA ALA A 295 16.31 15.89 1.47
C ALA A 295 15.83 17.26 1.93
N GLU A 296 15.55 18.19 1.02
CA GLU A 296 14.98 19.50 1.32
C GLU A 296 13.60 19.38 1.99
N SER A 297 12.74 18.49 1.48
CA SER A 297 11.42 18.21 2.06
C SER A 297 11.51 17.65 3.48
N VAL A 298 12.46 16.74 3.74
CA VAL A 298 12.74 16.23 5.11
C VAL A 298 13.15 17.36 6.04
N LEU A 299 14.06 18.24 5.61
CA LEU A 299 14.54 19.34 6.42
C LEU A 299 13.46 20.41 6.66
N ASP A 300 12.62 20.70 5.65
CA ASP A 300 11.48 21.61 5.80
C ASP A 300 10.44 21.06 6.81
N ALA A 301 10.10 19.78 6.68
CA ALA A 301 9.16 19.12 7.58
C ALA A 301 9.63 19.13 9.05
N LEU A 302 10.92 18.91 9.30
CA LEU A 302 11.50 18.89 10.64
C LEU A 302 11.79 20.30 11.19
N GLY A 303 12.10 21.24 10.31
CA GLY A 303 12.52 22.61 10.69
C GLY A 303 11.38 23.58 10.97
N ASN A 304 10.13 23.24 10.60
CA ASN A 304 8.98 24.13 10.74
C ASN A 304 7.78 23.45 11.43
N PRO A 305 7.79 23.33 12.77
CA PRO A 305 6.78 22.61 13.52
C PRO A 305 5.35 23.11 13.32
N SER A 306 5.13 24.43 13.24
CA SER A 306 3.79 24.99 13.07
C SER A 306 3.19 24.65 11.72
N ARG A 307 3.98 24.78 10.65
CA ARG A 307 3.57 24.39 9.30
C ARG A 307 3.34 22.89 9.21
N CYS A 308 4.24 22.11 9.81
CA CYS A 308 4.12 20.65 9.87
C CYS A 308 2.80 20.22 10.53
N ALA A 309 2.40 20.85 11.65
CA ALA A 309 1.14 20.54 12.34
C ALA A 309 -0.08 20.75 11.43
N SER A 310 -0.15 21.86 10.68
CA SER A 310 -1.25 22.14 9.74
C SER A 310 -1.30 21.12 8.59
N ILE A 311 -0.12 20.71 8.09
CA ILE A 311 -0.04 19.68 7.03
C ILE A 311 -0.52 18.33 7.56
N VAL A 312 -0.17 17.96 8.81
CA VAL A 312 -0.59 16.71 9.45
C VAL A 312 -2.11 16.68 9.66
N GLU A 313 -2.75 17.78 10.05
CA GLU A 313 -4.21 17.88 10.16
C GLU A 313 -4.88 17.64 8.79
N SER A 314 -4.37 18.28 7.74
CA SER A 314 -4.89 18.07 6.38
C SER A 314 -4.65 16.64 5.88
N ALA A 315 -3.53 16.03 6.25
CA ALA A 315 -3.21 14.63 5.97
C ALA A 315 -4.20 13.67 6.64
N ARG A 316 -4.55 13.92 7.92
CA ARG A 316 -5.54 13.13 8.64
C ARG A 316 -6.91 13.16 7.96
N ILE A 317 -7.38 14.32 7.54
CA ILE A 317 -8.63 14.48 6.78
C ILE A 317 -8.59 13.63 5.50
N THR A 318 -7.45 13.64 4.79
CA THR A 318 -7.27 12.81 3.60
C THR A 318 -7.40 11.32 3.94
N ALA A 319 -6.75 10.84 5.01
CA ALA A 319 -6.86 9.45 5.44
C ALA A 319 -8.30 9.07 5.82
N GLU A 320 -9.03 9.95 6.50
CA GLU A 320 -10.43 9.73 6.86
C GLU A 320 -11.36 9.61 5.65
N GLN A 321 -11.09 10.36 4.59
CA GLN A 321 -11.81 10.27 3.32
C GLN A 321 -11.50 8.98 2.55
N HIS A 322 -10.35 8.34 2.83
CA HIS A 322 -9.88 7.12 2.17
C HIS A 322 -9.84 5.91 3.13
N SER A 323 -10.76 5.87 4.10
CA SER A 323 -10.95 4.69 4.94
C SER A 323 -11.75 3.61 4.20
N TYR A 324 -11.63 2.36 4.64
CA TYR A 324 -12.39 1.25 4.07
C TYR A 324 -13.90 1.48 4.14
N ASP A 325 -14.42 2.03 5.24
CA ASP A 325 -15.85 2.31 5.38
C ASP A 325 -16.37 3.34 4.38
N ARG A 326 -15.53 4.32 4.02
CA ARG A 326 -15.83 5.31 2.96
C ARG A 326 -15.82 4.70 1.56
N GLN A 327 -15.14 3.59 1.38
CA GLN A 327 -15.09 2.89 0.08
C GLN A 327 -16.24 1.91 -0.14
N LEU A 328 -17.09 1.66 0.85
CA LEU A 328 -18.21 0.73 0.71
C LEU A 328 -19.06 0.96 -0.57
N PRO A 329 -19.40 2.20 -0.96
CA PRO A 329 -20.13 2.45 -2.21
C PRO A 329 -19.37 2.00 -3.47
N LEU A 330 -18.04 2.17 -3.52
CA LEU A 330 -17.20 1.74 -4.64
C LEU A 330 -17.18 0.22 -4.77
N TRP A 331 -17.04 -0.48 -3.65
CA TRP A 331 -17.09 -1.93 -3.62
C TRP A 331 -18.49 -2.47 -3.94
N LYS A 332 -19.55 -1.78 -3.54
CA LYS A 332 -20.92 -2.11 -3.94
C LYS A 332 -21.07 -2.07 -5.46
N GLU A 333 -20.54 -1.04 -6.11
CA GLU A 333 -20.56 -0.90 -7.57
C GLU A 333 -19.70 -2.00 -8.23
N PHE A 334 -18.50 -2.25 -7.72
CA PHE A 334 -17.61 -3.30 -8.19
C PHE A 334 -18.27 -4.69 -8.18
N PHE A 335 -18.96 -5.02 -7.09
CA PHE A 335 -19.61 -6.32 -6.94
C PHE A 335 -20.96 -6.41 -7.65
N HIS A 336 -21.58 -5.28 -7.99
CA HIS A 336 -22.86 -5.27 -8.72
C HIS A 336 -22.74 -5.99 -10.07
N GLY A 337 -23.56 -7.04 -10.28
CA GLY A 337 -23.48 -7.88 -11.48
C GLY A 337 -22.24 -8.78 -11.57
N PHE A 338 -21.29 -8.69 -10.62
CA PHE A 338 -20.16 -9.63 -10.51
C PHE A 338 -20.51 -10.83 -9.64
N VAL A 339 -21.18 -10.60 -8.52
CA VAL A 339 -21.67 -11.64 -7.61
C VAL A 339 -23.08 -11.31 -7.14
N GLN A 340 -23.87 -12.31 -6.80
CA GLN A 340 -25.22 -12.10 -6.22
C GLN A 340 -25.13 -11.61 -4.76
N SER A 341 -25.99 -10.65 -4.40
CA SER A 341 -26.13 -10.15 -3.02
C SER A 341 -27.49 -10.63 -2.46
N ARG A 342 -27.47 -11.13 -1.23
CA ARG A 342 -28.70 -11.55 -0.51
C ARG A 342 -29.59 -10.38 -0.11
N LEU A 343 -29.04 -9.16 -0.04
CA LEU A 343 -29.80 -7.96 0.32
C LEU A 343 -30.74 -7.49 -0.79
N GLY A 344 -30.47 -7.85 -2.05
CA GLY A 344 -31.34 -7.53 -3.21
C GLY A 344 -32.62 -8.35 -3.29
N GLU A 345 -32.72 -9.49 -2.61
CA GLU A 345 -33.89 -10.38 -2.66
C GLU A 345 -35.00 -9.97 -1.65
N ARG A 346 -34.72 -9.06 -0.71
CA ARG A 346 -35.73 -8.66 0.34
C ARG A 346 -36.58 -7.45 -0.04
N VAL A 347 -36.43 -6.86 -1.22
CA VAL A 347 -37.18 -5.65 -1.63
C VAL A 347 -38.40 -5.98 -2.48
N HIS A 348 -38.66 -7.25 -2.81
CA HIS A 348 -39.79 -7.68 -3.64
C HIS A 348 -40.62 -8.83 -2.99
N SER A 349 -40.70 -8.88 -1.66
CA SER A 349 -41.63 -9.79 -1.00
C SER A 349 -42.62 -9.04 -0.09
#